data_dfeffdd3626bb1f999e5dc026c72d251
#
_entry.id   dfeffdd3626bb1f999e5dc026c72d251
#
_cell.length_a   1.000
_cell.length_b   1.000
_cell.length_c   1.000
_cell.angle_alpha   90.00
_cell.angle_beta   90.00
_cell.angle_gamma   90.00
#
_symmetry.space_group_name_H-M   'P 1'
#
loop_
_entity.id
_entity.type
_entity.pdbx_description
1 polymer ?
#
loop_
_entity_poly.entity_id
_entity_poly.type
_entity_poly.pdbx_seq_one_letter_code
_entity_poly.pdbx_strand_id
1 'polypeptide(L)'
;GKVGAGDTTVAIIRQICQLITLLGRATVTKILFALLLVSTLATSPLLTLAVSPNSCIAPCSLQVRLSIEPARDNEKVMLELEADDTDYYRLSELPLNERSPETTYIRYPDVPAGVFTLTARLIKHEGRTWMAAEARKMVVVR
;
A
#
# COMPACT_ATOMS: atom_id res chain seq x y z
N GLY A 1 -1.27 37.62 13.83
CA GLY A 1 -0.09 36.93 13.40
C GLY A 1 -0.40 35.50 13.03
N LYS A 2 -0.15 35.14 11.81
CA LYS A 2 -0.20 33.73 11.41
C LYS A 2 1.06 33.03 11.93
N VAL A 3 0.91 32.26 13.00
CA VAL A 3 1.96 31.33 13.42
C VAL A 3 1.88 30.13 12.49
N GLY A 4 2.80 30.04 11.53
CA GLY A 4 2.90 28.88 10.65
C GLY A 4 3.32 27.64 11.44
N ALA A 5 2.91 26.45 10.99
CA ALA A 5 3.30 25.18 11.59
C ALA A 5 4.83 25.00 11.71
N GLY A 6 5.62 25.70 10.91
CA GLY A 6 7.07 25.76 10.99
C GLY A 6 7.65 26.36 12.25
N ASP A 7 7.01 27.38 12.81
CA ASP A 7 7.52 28.08 14.00
C ASP A 7 7.38 27.23 15.27
N THR A 8 6.32 26.44 15.37
CA THR A 8 6.11 25.54 16.50
C THR A 8 7.14 24.39 16.48
N THR A 9 7.47 23.87 15.31
CA THR A 9 8.47 22.81 15.14
C THR A 9 9.87 23.30 15.49
N VAL A 10 10.24 24.51 15.08
CA VAL A 10 11.54 25.14 15.41
C VAL A 10 11.64 25.43 16.91
N ALA A 11 10.58 25.87 17.57
CA ALA A 11 10.56 26.09 19.02
C ALA A 11 10.75 24.78 19.81
N ILE A 12 10.12 23.69 19.39
CA ILE A 12 10.27 22.35 19.99
C ILE A 12 11.69 21.83 19.82
N ILE A 13 12.29 21.97 18.64
CA ILE A 13 13.68 21.57 18.36
C ILE A 13 14.65 22.38 19.21
N ARG A 14 14.46 23.67 19.40
CA ARG A 14 15.28 24.50 20.29
C ARG A 14 15.20 24.06 21.76
N GLN A 15 14.00 23.76 22.25
CA GLN A 15 13.83 23.25 23.61
C GLN A 15 14.51 21.89 23.81
N ILE A 16 14.42 21.00 22.86
CA ILE A 16 15.08 19.69 22.88
C ILE A 16 16.61 19.86 22.86
N CYS A 17 17.15 20.77 22.06
CA CYS A 17 18.57 21.07 22.02
C CYS A 17 19.08 21.64 23.36
N GLN A 18 18.32 22.50 24.04
CA GLN A 18 18.67 23.03 25.35
C GLN A 18 18.66 21.95 26.46
N LEU A 19 17.67 21.06 26.44
CA LEU A 19 17.57 19.92 27.34
C LEU A 19 18.76 18.95 27.14
N ILE A 20 19.17 18.72 25.93
CA ILE A 20 20.32 17.87 25.57
C ILE A 20 21.63 18.46 26.13
N THR A 21 21.78 19.77 26.07
CA THR A 21 22.99 20.46 26.61
C THR A 21 23.06 20.43 28.15
N LEU A 22 21.91 20.41 28.83
CA LEU A 22 21.80 20.39 30.28
C LEU A 22 21.99 19.01 30.91
N LEU A 23 21.70 17.93 30.19
CA LEU A 23 21.66 16.54 30.71
C LEU A 23 22.96 15.75 30.53
N GLY A 24 24.00 16.32 29.90
CA GLY A 24 25.30 15.67 29.71
C GLY A 24 25.30 14.53 28.68
N ARG A 25 26.47 14.19 28.17
CA ARG A 25 26.67 13.25 27.03
C ARG A 25 26.07 11.85 27.24
N ALA A 26 26.02 11.33 28.46
CA ALA A 26 25.52 9.97 28.73
C ALA A 26 23.99 9.85 28.59
N THR A 27 23.26 10.92 28.80
CA THR A 27 21.79 10.96 28.72
C THR A 27 21.31 11.22 27.28
N VAL A 28 22.10 11.92 26.46
CA VAL A 28 21.83 12.20 25.05
C VAL A 28 21.75 10.92 24.24
N THR A 29 22.62 9.94 24.48
CA THR A 29 22.63 8.66 23.79
C THR A 29 21.35 7.86 24.06
N LYS A 30 20.85 7.90 25.28
CA LYS A 30 19.60 7.21 25.67
C LYS A 30 18.35 7.89 25.07
N ILE A 31 18.33 9.21 25.00
CA ILE A 31 17.23 9.98 24.43
C ILE A 31 17.20 9.82 22.89
N LEU A 32 18.36 9.83 22.22
CA LEU A 32 18.47 9.56 20.80
C LEU A 32 17.99 8.14 20.44
N PHE A 33 18.30 7.16 21.29
CA PHE A 33 17.85 5.79 21.09
C PHE A 33 16.33 5.65 21.29
N ALA A 34 15.75 6.36 22.25
CA ALA A 34 14.30 6.40 22.46
C ALA A 34 13.55 7.11 21.33
N LEU A 35 14.13 8.18 20.76
CA LEU A 35 13.56 8.88 19.60
C LEU A 35 13.62 8.05 18.31
N LEU A 36 14.66 7.24 18.13
CA LEU A 36 14.77 6.30 17.01
C LEU A 36 13.75 5.15 17.09
N LEU A 37 13.36 4.73 18.29
CA LEU A 37 12.35 3.69 18.51
C LEU A 37 10.91 4.16 18.24
N VAL A 38 10.62 5.45 18.32
CA VAL A 38 9.28 6.01 18.05
C VAL A 38 9.00 6.14 16.56
N SER A 39 10.01 6.06 15.70
CA SER A 39 9.87 6.25 14.24
C SER A 39 9.34 5.03 13.48
N THR A 40 9.04 3.92 14.13
CA THR A 40 8.56 2.70 13.46
C THR A 40 7.07 2.42 13.70
N LEU A 41 6.23 3.44 13.63
CA LEU A 41 4.80 3.22 13.38
C LEU A 41 4.63 2.80 11.92
N ALA A 42 4.89 1.52 11.64
CA ALA A 42 4.58 0.93 10.34
C ALA A 42 3.06 0.98 10.13
N THR A 43 2.60 1.88 9.29
CA THR A 43 1.21 1.91 8.84
C THR A 43 0.99 0.68 7.96
N SER A 44 0.06 -0.19 8.32
CA SER A 44 -0.35 -1.32 7.48
C SER A 44 -0.87 -0.79 6.15
N PRO A 45 -0.49 -1.36 4.99
CA PRO A 45 -1.00 -0.91 3.71
C PRO A 45 -2.50 -1.22 3.59
N LEU A 46 -3.26 -0.28 3.03
CA LEU A 46 -4.71 -0.43 2.80
C LEU A 46 -5.03 -1.54 1.80
N LEU A 47 -4.12 -1.81 0.88
CA LEU A 47 -4.25 -2.79 -0.18
C LEU A 47 -2.93 -3.49 -0.40
N THR A 48 -2.94 -4.81 -0.39
CA THR A 48 -1.78 -5.66 -0.71
C THR A 48 -2.16 -6.62 -1.83
N LEU A 49 -1.27 -6.74 -2.81
CA LEU A 49 -1.43 -7.58 -3.98
C LEU A 49 -0.29 -8.61 -4.06
N ALA A 50 -0.65 -9.87 -4.19
CA ALA A 50 0.29 -10.96 -4.44
C ALA A 50 -0.21 -11.83 -5.59
N VAL A 51 0.71 -12.32 -6.42
CA VAL A 51 0.43 -13.18 -7.57
C VAL A 51 1.25 -14.45 -7.48
N SER A 52 0.65 -15.58 -7.78
CA SER A 52 1.33 -16.88 -7.80
C SER A 52 0.83 -17.71 -8.98
N PRO A 53 1.75 -18.27 -9.76
CA PRO A 53 3.17 -18.01 -9.82
C PRO A 53 3.46 -16.61 -10.43
N ASN A 54 4.60 -16.01 -10.13
CA ASN A 54 5.05 -14.78 -10.77
C ASN A 54 5.79 -15.00 -12.10
N SER A 55 6.08 -16.26 -12.41
CA SER A 55 6.61 -16.72 -13.70
C SER A 55 6.12 -18.14 -13.98
N CYS A 56 5.65 -18.41 -15.19
CA CYS A 56 5.13 -19.71 -15.60
C CYS A 56 5.21 -19.91 -17.12
N ILE A 57 4.83 -21.12 -17.59
CA ILE A 57 4.77 -21.47 -19.01
C ILE A 57 3.32 -21.41 -19.48
N ALA A 58 3.08 -20.82 -20.65
CA ALA A 58 1.77 -20.72 -21.25
C ALA A 58 1.20 -22.08 -21.74
N PRO A 59 -0.12 -22.31 -21.65
CA PRO A 59 -1.11 -21.45 -20.97
C PRO A 59 -1.00 -21.57 -19.45
N CYS A 60 -1.00 -20.45 -18.77
CA CYS A 60 -0.77 -20.39 -17.33
C CYS A 60 -2.01 -19.93 -16.57
N SER A 61 -2.26 -20.56 -15.43
CA SER A 61 -3.27 -20.06 -14.48
C SER A 61 -2.59 -19.24 -13.38
N LEU A 62 -2.99 -17.98 -13.25
CA LEU A 62 -2.52 -17.09 -12.22
C LEU A 62 -3.52 -17.02 -11.07
N GLN A 63 -3.04 -17.14 -9.85
CA GLN A 63 -3.82 -16.90 -8.64
C GLN A 63 -3.39 -15.57 -8.03
N VAL A 64 -4.33 -14.68 -7.89
CA VAL A 64 -4.13 -13.36 -7.28
C VAL A 64 -4.71 -13.38 -5.88
N ARG A 65 -3.92 -12.97 -4.90
CA ARG A 65 -4.35 -12.75 -3.53
C ARG A 65 -4.41 -11.25 -3.28
N LEU A 66 -5.59 -10.76 -2.95
CA LEU A 66 -5.85 -9.40 -2.50
C LEU A 66 -6.08 -9.39 -1.00
N SER A 67 -5.34 -8.57 -0.27
CA SER A 67 -5.61 -8.26 1.13
C SER A 67 -6.00 -6.79 1.23
N ILE A 68 -7.16 -6.53 1.82
CA ILE A 68 -7.78 -5.21 1.88
C ILE A 68 -8.13 -4.93 3.33
N GLU A 69 -7.73 -3.77 3.84
CA GLU A 69 -8.14 -3.34 5.17
C GLU A 69 -9.66 -3.10 5.19
N PRO A 70 -10.44 -3.80 6.04
CA PRO A 70 -11.88 -3.62 6.10
C PRO A 70 -12.24 -2.21 6.56
N ALA A 71 -13.13 -1.55 5.81
CA ALA A 71 -13.65 -0.24 6.15
C ALA A 71 -15.05 -0.04 5.54
N ARG A 72 -15.87 0.78 6.20
CA ARG A 72 -17.24 1.06 5.75
C ARG A 72 -17.31 1.82 4.44
N ASP A 73 -16.32 2.65 4.19
CA ASP A 73 -16.19 3.48 3.01
C ASP A 73 -15.57 2.75 1.79
N ASN A 74 -15.19 1.47 1.95
CA ASN A 74 -14.75 0.66 0.82
C ASN A 74 -15.90 0.38 -0.13
N GLU A 75 -15.76 0.80 -1.39
CA GLU A 75 -16.78 0.58 -2.43
C GLU A 75 -16.44 -0.65 -3.27
N LYS A 76 -15.26 -0.69 -3.86
CA LYS A 76 -14.80 -1.79 -4.71
C LYS A 76 -13.29 -1.82 -4.89
N VAL A 77 -12.79 -2.95 -5.36
CA VAL A 77 -11.46 -3.07 -5.95
C VAL A 77 -11.59 -3.31 -7.44
N MET A 78 -10.86 -2.56 -8.22
CA MET A 78 -10.66 -2.78 -9.64
C MET A 78 -9.33 -3.50 -9.84
N LEU A 79 -9.35 -4.63 -10.52
CA LEU A 79 -8.17 -5.44 -10.82
C LEU A 79 -8.00 -5.53 -12.34
N GLU A 80 -6.92 -4.98 -12.85
CA GLU A 80 -6.57 -4.96 -14.26
C GLU A 80 -5.37 -5.86 -14.52
N LEU A 81 -5.50 -6.77 -15.48
CA LEU A 81 -4.40 -7.57 -16.02
C LEU A 81 -4.17 -7.14 -17.46
N GLU A 82 -3.05 -6.52 -17.72
CA GLU A 82 -2.68 -5.95 -19.01
C GLU A 82 -1.34 -6.53 -19.49
N ALA A 83 -1.28 -6.92 -20.76
CA ALA A 83 -0.04 -7.32 -21.40
C ALA A 83 0.73 -6.09 -21.90
N ASP A 84 2.04 -6.09 -21.68
CA ASP A 84 2.91 -4.97 -22.09
C ASP A 84 3.14 -4.93 -23.63
N ASP A 85 3.04 -6.09 -24.28
CA ASP A 85 3.44 -6.30 -25.67
C ASP A 85 2.31 -6.75 -26.61
N THR A 86 1.11 -6.98 -26.08
CA THR A 86 -0.07 -7.42 -26.84
C THR A 86 -1.33 -6.67 -26.38
N ASP A 87 -2.42 -6.83 -27.14
CA ASP A 87 -3.72 -6.22 -26.80
C ASP A 87 -4.50 -6.99 -25.72
N TYR A 88 -3.84 -7.92 -25.01
CA TYR A 88 -4.50 -8.67 -23.96
C TYR A 88 -4.82 -7.78 -22.76
N TYR A 89 -6.09 -7.72 -22.40
CA TYR A 89 -6.58 -6.93 -21.29
C TYR A 89 -7.74 -7.64 -20.59
N ARG A 90 -7.70 -7.69 -19.27
CA ARG A 90 -8.82 -8.15 -18.45
C ARG A 90 -9.04 -7.21 -17.28
N LEU A 91 -10.29 -6.83 -17.09
CA LEU A 91 -10.74 -6.04 -15.96
C LEU A 91 -11.67 -6.89 -15.09
N SER A 92 -11.42 -6.91 -13.81
CA SER A 92 -12.29 -7.53 -12.79
C SER A 92 -12.65 -6.48 -11.74
N GLU A 93 -13.94 -6.36 -11.43
CA GLU A 93 -14.41 -5.52 -10.34
C GLU A 93 -14.93 -6.38 -9.20
N LEU A 94 -14.45 -6.10 -8.00
CA LEU A 94 -14.87 -6.79 -6.79
C LEU A 94 -15.58 -5.77 -5.88
N PRO A 95 -16.92 -5.86 -5.76
CA PRO A 95 -17.65 -4.98 -4.85
C PRO A 95 -17.31 -5.32 -3.40
N LEU A 96 -17.15 -4.29 -2.59
CA LEU A 96 -16.81 -4.40 -1.18
C LEU A 96 -17.92 -3.85 -0.30
N ASN A 97 -18.01 -4.38 0.91
CA ASN A 97 -18.85 -3.89 1.99
C ASN A 97 -18.21 -4.18 3.35
N GLU A 98 -18.82 -3.79 4.43
CA GLU A 98 -18.33 -4.01 5.80
C GLU A 98 -18.08 -5.48 6.15
N ARG A 99 -18.74 -6.41 5.47
CA ARG A 99 -18.67 -7.88 5.69
C ARG A 99 -17.75 -8.58 4.70
N SER A 100 -17.13 -7.85 3.78
CA SER A 100 -16.22 -8.44 2.83
C SER A 100 -15.01 -9.03 3.54
N PRO A 101 -14.52 -10.21 3.12
CA PRO A 101 -13.35 -10.81 3.73
C PRO A 101 -12.11 -9.93 3.52
N GLU A 102 -11.24 -9.89 4.50
CA GLU A 102 -9.96 -9.18 4.43
C GLU A 102 -9.06 -9.69 3.31
N THR A 103 -9.12 -11.00 3.03
CA THR A 103 -8.35 -11.63 1.97
C THR A 103 -9.27 -12.29 0.96
N THR A 104 -9.05 -11.99 -0.32
CA THR A 104 -9.80 -12.55 -1.45
C THR A 104 -8.84 -13.12 -2.48
N TYR A 105 -9.23 -14.22 -3.11
CA TYR A 105 -8.48 -14.89 -4.16
C TYR A 105 -9.23 -14.79 -5.48
N ILE A 106 -8.51 -14.40 -6.54
CA ILE A 106 -9.03 -14.32 -7.90
C ILE A 106 -8.13 -15.16 -8.80
N ARG A 107 -8.74 -15.96 -9.68
CA ARG A 107 -8.02 -16.81 -10.61
C ARG A 107 -8.18 -16.32 -12.04
N TYR A 108 -7.07 -16.20 -12.74
CA TYR A 108 -7.03 -15.95 -14.19
C TYR A 108 -6.54 -17.22 -14.88
N PRO A 109 -7.47 -18.01 -15.49
CA PRO A 109 -7.09 -19.20 -16.24
C PRO A 109 -6.59 -18.82 -17.64
N ASP A 110 -5.80 -19.72 -18.22
CA ASP A 110 -5.39 -19.67 -19.64
C ASP A 110 -4.75 -18.36 -20.08
N VAL A 111 -3.88 -17.80 -19.25
CA VAL A 111 -3.12 -16.60 -19.59
C VAL A 111 -2.07 -16.96 -20.65
N PRO A 112 -2.05 -16.27 -21.80
CA PRO A 112 -1.11 -16.52 -22.89
C PRO A 112 0.32 -16.07 -22.52
N ALA A 113 1.30 -16.44 -23.36
CA ALA A 113 2.66 -15.95 -23.21
C ALA A 113 2.72 -14.42 -23.34
N GLY A 114 3.56 -13.78 -22.54
CA GLY A 114 3.77 -12.35 -22.52
C GLY A 114 4.27 -11.83 -21.17
N VAL A 115 4.53 -10.55 -21.13
CA VAL A 115 4.82 -9.83 -19.89
C VAL A 115 3.57 -9.06 -19.49
N PHE A 116 3.09 -9.27 -18.28
CA PHE A 116 1.83 -8.71 -17.79
C PHE A 116 2.07 -7.82 -16.58
N THR A 117 1.36 -6.72 -16.54
CA THR A 117 1.23 -5.89 -15.35
C THR A 117 -0.15 -6.09 -14.75
N LEU A 118 -0.17 -6.51 -13.49
CA LEU A 118 -1.39 -6.62 -12.70
C LEU A 118 -1.49 -5.40 -11.78
N THR A 119 -2.56 -4.64 -11.92
CA THR A 119 -2.81 -3.43 -11.13
C THR A 119 -4.11 -3.60 -10.36
N ALA A 120 -4.04 -3.41 -9.04
CA ALA A 120 -5.21 -3.36 -8.17
C ALA A 120 -5.41 -1.95 -7.65
N ARG A 121 -6.65 -1.44 -7.71
CA ARG A 121 -7.03 -0.12 -7.22
C ARG A 121 -8.18 -0.24 -6.23
N LEU A 122 -7.98 0.24 -5.02
CA LEU A 122 -9.02 0.34 -4.00
C LEU A 122 -9.79 1.65 -4.17
N ILE A 123 -11.07 1.53 -4.45
CA ILE A 123 -11.99 2.66 -4.59
C ILE A 123 -12.82 2.79 -3.33
N LYS A 124 -12.84 3.97 -2.76
CA LYS A 124 -13.64 4.34 -1.61
C LYS A 124 -14.70 5.36 -1.99
N HIS A 125 -15.79 5.34 -1.25
CA HIS A 125 -16.88 6.31 -1.39
C HIS A 125 -17.29 6.85 -0.01
N GLU A 126 -17.00 8.11 0.21
CA GLU A 126 -17.44 8.88 1.38
C GLU A 126 -17.85 10.28 0.91
N GLY A 127 -19.13 10.43 0.53
CA GLY A 127 -19.63 11.64 -0.12
C GLY A 127 -19.17 11.83 -1.57
N ARG A 128 -17.98 11.35 -1.92
CA ARG A 128 -17.42 11.31 -3.28
C ARG A 128 -16.62 10.03 -3.47
N THR A 129 -16.51 9.59 -4.71
CA THR A 129 -15.69 8.44 -5.10
C THR A 129 -14.24 8.86 -5.32
N TRP A 130 -13.28 8.12 -4.75
CA TRP A 130 -11.86 8.39 -4.90
C TRP A 130 -11.02 7.11 -4.78
N MET A 131 -9.84 7.12 -5.42
CA MET A 131 -8.88 6.03 -5.33
C MET A 131 -8.05 6.19 -4.05
N ALA A 132 -8.17 5.23 -3.13
CA ALA A 132 -7.50 5.26 -1.84
C ALA A 132 -6.12 4.60 -1.86
N ALA A 133 -5.95 3.56 -2.68
CA ALA A 133 -4.69 2.82 -2.79
C ALA A 133 -4.56 2.16 -4.15
N GLU A 134 -3.32 1.96 -4.58
CA GLU A 134 -2.96 1.21 -5.79
C GLU A 134 -1.79 0.29 -5.48
N ALA A 135 -1.84 -0.95 -5.99
CA ALA A 135 -0.76 -1.91 -5.92
C ALA A 135 -0.54 -2.53 -7.30
N ARG A 136 0.72 -2.75 -7.66
CA ARG A 136 1.11 -3.33 -8.97
C ARG A 136 2.06 -4.50 -8.79
N LYS A 137 1.91 -5.50 -9.66
CA LYS A 137 2.80 -6.66 -9.78
C LYS A 137 3.04 -7.01 -11.23
N MET A 138 4.27 -7.41 -11.54
CA MET A 138 4.65 -7.89 -12.85
C MET A 138 4.66 -9.42 -12.87
N VAL A 139 4.18 -10.02 -13.96
CA VAL A 139 4.14 -11.47 -14.18
C VAL A 139 4.69 -11.78 -15.55
N VAL A 140 5.53 -12.80 -15.64
CA VAL A 140 6.11 -13.26 -16.91
C VAL A 140 5.59 -14.65 -17.23
N VAL A 141 4.89 -14.77 -18.36
CA VAL A 141 4.41 -16.05 -18.93
C VAL A 141 5.21 -16.34 -20.20
N ARG A 142 5.90 -17.47 -20.21
CA ARG A 142 6.77 -17.90 -21.32
C ARG A 142 6.12 -18.92 -22.22
#